data_6507c358bd3b8a15f673fa8f8efa1b71
#
_entry.id   6507c358bd3b8a15f673fa8f8efa1b71
#
_cell.length_a   1.000
_cell.length_b   1.000
_cell.length_c   1.000
_cell.angle_alpha   90.00
_cell.angle_beta   90.00
_cell.angle_gamma   90.00
#
_symmetry.space_group_name_H-M   'P 1'
#
loop_
_entity.id
_entity.type
_entity.pdbx_description
1 polymer ?
#
loop_
_entity_poly.entity_id
_entity_poly.type
_entity_poly.pdbx_seq_one_letter_code
_entity_poly.pdbx_strand_id
1 'polypeptide(L)'
;NEKVSRIARTFADDDQHKSSLKDILGNMRFLPAGRVQSAIGSSRITTAYNCFVSGTIEDSMNTIMEKASEAAETMRRGGGIGYDFSKIRPRGDKIKSLDSQASGPVSFMGIFDSICQTIASSGHRRGAQMGVLRVDHPDIEEFVSAKRNSDRLTGFNISVGVTDKFMEALTNPNDSSFDLVFEHKVYKTICAKK
;
A
#
# COMPACT_ATOMS: atom_id res chain seq x y z
N ASN A 1 16.31 -32.39 -2.92
CA ASN A 1 15.28 -31.41 -3.22
C ASN A 1 15.92 -30.24 -3.97
N GLU A 2 15.56 -30.07 -5.24
CA GLU A 2 16.17 -29.07 -6.15
C GLU A 2 16.01 -27.63 -5.62
N LYS A 3 14.85 -27.29 -5.06
CA LYS A 3 14.57 -25.98 -4.48
C LYS A 3 15.55 -25.65 -3.33
N VAL A 4 15.77 -26.58 -2.41
CA VAL A 4 16.72 -26.42 -1.30
C VAL A 4 18.13 -26.20 -1.81
N SER A 5 18.55 -27.00 -2.78
CA SER A 5 19.88 -26.89 -3.39
C SER A 5 20.09 -25.56 -4.12
N ARG A 6 19.07 -25.07 -4.81
CA ARG A 6 19.09 -23.77 -5.51
C ARG A 6 19.24 -22.61 -4.53
N ILE A 7 18.39 -22.56 -3.50
CA ILE A 7 18.43 -21.51 -2.47
C ILE A 7 19.77 -21.53 -1.74
N ALA A 8 20.21 -22.71 -1.25
CA ALA A 8 21.46 -22.85 -0.54
C ALA A 8 22.66 -22.40 -1.37
N ARG A 9 22.71 -22.77 -2.66
CA ARG A 9 23.78 -22.36 -3.57
C ARG A 9 23.82 -20.85 -3.80
N THR A 10 22.68 -20.18 -3.81
CA THR A 10 22.61 -18.74 -4.12
C THR A 10 22.94 -17.86 -2.91
N PHE A 11 22.62 -18.34 -1.69
CA PHE A 11 22.89 -17.58 -0.46
C PHE A 11 24.20 -17.93 0.24
N ALA A 12 24.83 -19.05 -0.13
CA ALA A 12 26.03 -19.47 0.55
C ALA A 12 27.25 -18.64 0.13
N ASP A 13 28.04 -18.24 1.12
CA ASP A 13 29.32 -17.55 0.92
C ASP A 13 30.43 -18.55 0.59
N ASP A 14 30.33 -19.79 1.11
CA ASP A 14 31.26 -20.87 0.90
C ASP A 14 30.58 -22.27 0.92
N ASP A 15 31.32 -23.33 0.71
CA ASP A 15 30.78 -24.69 0.67
C ASP A 15 30.34 -25.21 2.04
N GLN A 16 30.94 -24.76 3.14
CA GLN A 16 30.49 -25.09 4.49
C GLN A 16 29.14 -24.46 4.80
N HIS A 17 28.99 -23.15 4.50
CA HIS A 17 27.72 -22.42 4.62
C HIS A 17 26.64 -23.07 3.77
N LYS A 18 26.96 -23.44 2.54
CA LYS A 18 26.02 -24.13 1.62
C LYS A 18 25.55 -25.49 2.17
N SER A 19 26.46 -26.26 2.77
CA SER A 19 26.09 -27.53 3.41
C SER A 19 25.19 -27.33 4.60
N SER A 20 25.47 -26.34 5.45
CA SER A 20 24.66 -25.95 6.60
C SER A 20 23.26 -25.48 6.19
N LEU A 21 23.18 -24.64 5.15
CA LEU A 21 21.89 -24.19 4.61
C LEU A 21 21.07 -25.35 4.05
N LYS A 22 21.69 -26.30 3.34
CA LYS A 22 20.99 -27.50 2.84
C LYS A 22 20.41 -28.33 3.97
N ASP A 23 21.16 -28.51 5.05
CA ASP A 23 20.70 -29.27 6.21
C ASP A 23 19.53 -28.55 6.92
N ILE A 24 19.65 -27.24 7.19
CA ILE A 24 18.64 -26.46 7.88
C ILE A 24 17.34 -26.41 7.08
N LEU A 25 17.43 -26.13 5.77
CA LEU A 25 16.26 -26.04 4.88
C LEU A 25 15.67 -27.42 4.56
N GLY A 26 16.52 -28.44 4.38
CA GLY A 26 16.10 -29.80 4.05
C GLY A 26 15.34 -30.46 5.19
N ASN A 27 15.74 -30.22 6.42
CA ASN A 27 15.11 -30.71 7.64
C ASN A 27 14.01 -29.80 8.18
N MET A 28 13.61 -28.76 7.40
CA MET A 28 12.57 -27.79 7.77
C MET A 28 12.79 -27.09 9.11
N ARG A 29 14.04 -26.97 9.58
CA ARG A 29 14.36 -26.19 10.77
C ARG A 29 14.22 -24.68 10.56
N PHE A 30 14.29 -24.25 9.30
CA PHE A 30 13.98 -22.90 8.85
C PHE A 30 13.24 -22.97 7.50
N LEU A 31 12.19 -22.19 7.38
CA LEU A 31 11.42 -22.08 6.14
C LEU A 31 11.38 -20.61 5.71
N PRO A 32 12.12 -20.21 4.66
CA PRO A 32 12.08 -18.84 4.17
C PRO A 32 10.72 -18.51 3.57
N ALA A 33 10.38 -17.23 3.53
CA ALA A 33 9.15 -16.74 2.93
C ALA A 33 8.96 -17.25 1.48
N GLY A 34 7.71 -17.44 1.07
CA GLY A 34 7.38 -17.99 -0.24
C GLY A 34 8.03 -17.25 -1.42
N ARG A 35 8.18 -15.93 -1.31
CA ARG A 35 8.87 -15.12 -2.34
C ARG A 35 10.35 -15.44 -2.43
N VAL A 36 11.03 -15.57 -1.31
CA VAL A 36 12.43 -16.03 -1.28
C VAL A 36 12.55 -17.40 -1.96
N GLN A 37 11.66 -18.32 -1.60
CA GLN A 37 11.66 -19.66 -2.18
C GLN A 37 11.42 -19.69 -3.70
N SER A 38 10.61 -18.76 -4.22
CA SER A 38 10.27 -18.72 -5.65
C SER A 38 11.27 -17.92 -6.49
N ALA A 39 11.84 -16.84 -5.93
CA ALA A 39 12.68 -15.91 -6.68
C ALA A 39 14.16 -16.25 -6.65
N ILE A 40 14.70 -16.62 -5.47
CA ILE A 40 16.15 -16.74 -5.29
C ILE A 40 16.73 -17.86 -6.15
N GLY A 41 17.73 -17.46 -6.98
CA GLY A 41 18.42 -18.37 -7.91
C GLY A 41 17.55 -18.92 -9.03
N SER A 42 16.34 -18.37 -9.23
CA SER A 42 15.50 -18.73 -10.39
C SER A 42 15.86 -17.87 -11.61
N SER A 43 15.47 -18.32 -12.80
CA SER A 43 15.61 -17.55 -14.04
C SER A 43 14.53 -16.48 -14.22
N ARG A 44 13.55 -16.42 -13.32
CA ARG A 44 12.45 -15.46 -13.38
C ARG A 44 12.87 -14.13 -12.78
N ILE A 45 12.53 -13.02 -13.43
CA ILE A 45 12.72 -11.66 -12.93
C ILE A 45 11.56 -11.34 -11.98
N THR A 46 11.65 -11.88 -10.75
CA THR A 46 10.67 -11.64 -9.69
C THR A 46 11.38 -11.12 -8.45
N THR A 47 10.68 -10.33 -7.63
CA THR A 47 11.22 -9.88 -6.35
C THR A 47 11.21 -10.99 -5.30
N ALA A 48 12.24 -11.00 -4.46
CA ALA A 48 12.28 -11.83 -3.26
C ALA A 48 11.53 -11.23 -2.07
N TYR A 49 11.15 -9.94 -2.17
CA TYR A 49 10.37 -9.23 -1.16
C TYR A 49 8.88 -9.36 -1.43
N ASN A 50 8.07 -9.47 -0.37
CA ASN A 50 6.63 -9.59 -0.49
C ASN A 50 5.95 -8.25 -0.73
N CYS A 51 6.35 -7.23 0.03
CA CYS A 51 5.69 -5.93 0.07
C CYS A 51 6.71 -4.80 0.10
N PHE A 52 6.29 -3.68 -0.48
CA PHE A 52 7.05 -2.45 -0.57
C PHE A 52 6.20 -1.29 -0.04
N VAL A 53 6.85 -0.31 0.56
CA VAL A 53 6.24 0.95 0.95
C VAL A 53 6.68 2.01 -0.04
N SER A 54 5.75 2.52 -0.83
CA SER A 54 6.02 3.64 -1.75
C SER A 54 6.11 4.97 -1.01
N GLY A 55 5.56 5.03 0.20
CA GLY A 55 5.53 6.25 1.00
C GLY A 55 4.38 7.18 0.63
N THR A 56 4.53 8.45 0.97
CA THR A 56 3.53 9.49 0.78
C THR A 56 3.48 9.96 -0.67
N ILE A 57 2.27 10.18 -1.18
CA ILE A 57 2.03 10.76 -2.50
C ILE A 57 1.81 12.27 -2.31
N GLU A 58 2.68 13.08 -2.89
CA GLU A 58 2.54 14.53 -2.85
C GLU A 58 1.38 15.01 -3.75
N ASP A 59 0.77 16.15 -3.41
CA ASP A 59 -0.40 16.71 -4.08
C ASP A 59 -0.04 17.36 -5.43
N SER A 60 0.51 16.56 -6.32
CA SER A 60 0.80 16.95 -7.70
C SER A 60 0.56 15.82 -8.68
N MET A 61 0.08 16.14 -9.88
CA MET A 61 -0.19 15.15 -10.92
C MET A 61 1.07 14.38 -11.29
N ASN A 62 2.24 15.04 -11.34
CA ASN A 62 3.49 14.39 -11.68
C ASN A 62 3.85 13.30 -10.64
N THR A 63 3.78 13.63 -9.35
CA THR A 63 4.10 12.67 -8.28
C THR A 63 3.08 11.53 -8.23
N ILE A 64 1.80 11.81 -8.42
CA ILE A 64 0.76 10.79 -8.50
C ILE A 64 1.06 9.79 -9.63
N MET A 65 1.40 10.28 -10.82
CA MET A 65 1.68 9.41 -11.97
C MET A 65 3.02 8.68 -11.84
N GLU A 66 4.03 9.32 -11.24
CA GLU A 66 5.30 8.66 -10.89
C GLU A 66 5.07 7.48 -9.95
N LYS A 67 4.29 7.68 -8.88
CA LYS A 67 3.93 6.61 -7.94
C LYS A 67 3.07 5.52 -8.58
N ALA A 68 2.22 5.87 -9.52
CA ALA A 68 1.46 4.90 -10.30
C ALA A 68 2.37 4.03 -11.20
N SER A 69 3.41 4.62 -11.79
CA SER A 69 4.43 3.89 -12.56
C SER A 69 5.28 2.98 -11.67
N GLU A 70 5.72 3.46 -10.50
CA GLU A 70 6.43 2.65 -9.50
C GLU A 70 5.59 1.44 -9.07
N ALA A 71 4.29 1.65 -8.85
CA ALA A 71 3.34 0.60 -8.53
C ALA A 71 3.27 -0.48 -9.62
N ALA A 72 3.14 -0.04 -10.87
CA ALA A 72 3.08 -0.91 -12.04
C ALA A 72 4.29 -1.84 -12.10
N GLU A 73 5.49 -1.28 -11.97
CA GLU A 73 6.74 -2.04 -12.03
C GLU A 73 6.90 -3.00 -10.84
N THR A 74 6.52 -2.56 -9.64
CA THR A 74 6.56 -3.40 -8.43
C THR A 74 5.61 -4.59 -8.56
N MET A 75 4.38 -4.36 -8.99
CA MET A 75 3.38 -5.41 -9.18
C MET A 75 3.74 -6.36 -10.30
N ARG A 76 4.30 -5.87 -11.42
CA ARG A 76 4.80 -6.68 -12.52
C ARG A 76 5.86 -7.69 -12.06
N ARG A 77 6.72 -7.31 -11.11
CA ARG A 77 7.70 -8.20 -10.48
C ARG A 77 7.10 -9.07 -9.36
N GLY A 78 5.81 -8.96 -9.12
CA GLY A 78 5.07 -9.76 -8.14
C GLY A 78 5.12 -9.24 -6.70
N GLY A 79 5.58 -8.00 -6.46
CA GLY A 79 5.49 -7.34 -5.15
C GLY A 79 4.10 -6.78 -4.88
N GLY A 80 3.72 -6.70 -3.60
CA GLY A 80 2.63 -5.84 -3.14
C GLY A 80 3.19 -4.44 -2.82
N ILE A 81 2.34 -3.41 -2.84
CA ILE A 81 2.80 -2.04 -2.59
C ILE A 81 1.77 -1.24 -1.80
N GLY A 82 2.24 -0.41 -0.86
CA GLY A 82 1.42 0.45 -0.03
C GLY A 82 1.75 1.93 -0.21
N TYR A 83 0.72 2.77 -0.11
CA TYR A 83 0.80 4.21 -0.30
C TYR A 83 0.08 4.96 0.81
N ASP A 84 0.54 6.18 1.08
CA ASP A 84 -0.17 7.17 1.89
C ASP A 84 -0.73 8.28 0.99
N PHE A 85 -2.05 8.37 0.94
CA PHE A 85 -2.80 9.35 0.14
C PHE A 85 -3.13 10.63 0.92
N SER A 86 -2.68 10.76 2.15
CA SER A 86 -3.13 11.81 3.09
C SER A 86 -2.72 13.22 2.70
N LYS A 87 -1.74 13.39 1.81
CA LYS A 87 -1.33 14.71 1.32
C LYS A 87 -2.07 15.17 0.05
N ILE A 88 -2.88 14.31 -0.56
CA ILE A 88 -3.69 14.70 -1.71
C ILE A 88 -4.84 15.57 -1.20
N ARG A 89 -5.00 16.76 -1.79
CA ARG A 89 -6.09 17.70 -1.43
C ARG A 89 -7.46 17.06 -1.52
N PRO A 90 -8.39 17.45 -0.63
CA PRO A 90 -9.72 16.88 -0.61
C PRO A 90 -10.54 17.21 -1.86
N ARG A 91 -11.53 16.39 -2.11
CA ARG A 91 -12.52 16.59 -3.18
C ARG A 91 -13.20 17.94 -3.03
N GLY A 92 -13.36 18.62 -4.15
CA GLY A 92 -14.03 19.92 -4.23
C GLY A 92 -13.13 21.12 -3.94
N ASP A 93 -11.87 20.90 -3.49
CA ASP A 93 -10.92 22.00 -3.33
C ASP A 93 -10.59 22.64 -4.67
N LYS A 94 -10.42 23.97 -4.63
CA LYS A 94 -10.18 24.77 -5.83
C LYS A 94 -8.75 24.55 -6.37
N ILE A 95 -8.66 24.12 -7.64
CA ILE A 95 -7.40 24.08 -8.37
C ILE A 95 -7.18 25.43 -9.02
N LYS A 96 -6.36 26.28 -8.38
CA LYS A 96 -6.15 27.68 -8.80
C LYS A 96 -5.67 27.83 -10.25
N SER A 97 -4.83 26.89 -10.73
CA SER A 97 -4.26 26.94 -12.08
C SER A 97 -5.23 26.56 -13.20
N LEU A 98 -6.35 25.88 -12.88
CA LEU A 98 -7.28 25.33 -13.87
C LEU A 98 -8.71 25.85 -13.69
N ASP A 99 -8.96 26.67 -12.68
CA ASP A 99 -10.29 27.12 -12.26
C ASP A 99 -11.32 25.96 -12.16
N SER A 100 -10.87 24.83 -11.65
CA SER A 100 -11.64 23.59 -11.51
C SER A 100 -11.57 23.07 -10.08
N GLN A 101 -12.33 22.01 -9.79
CA GLN A 101 -12.35 21.35 -8.49
C GLN A 101 -11.51 20.08 -8.47
N ALA A 102 -10.87 19.81 -7.34
CA ALA A 102 -10.09 18.61 -7.11
C ALA A 102 -10.98 17.36 -7.01
N SER A 103 -10.46 16.25 -7.51
CA SER A 103 -11.16 14.95 -7.51
C SER A 103 -11.07 14.21 -6.18
N GLY A 104 -10.09 14.56 -5.33
CA GLY A 104 -9.83 13.91 -4.05
C GLY A 104 -9.06 12.60 -4.13
N PRO A 105 -8.51 12.12 -3.00
CA PRO A 105 -7.65 10.94 -2.94
C PRO A 105 -8.35 9.66 -3.42
N VAL A 106 -9.62 9.45 -3.07
CA VAL A 106 -10.38 8.24 -3.43
C VAL A 106 -10.52 8.08 -4.95
N SER A 107 -10.66 9.20 -5.66
CA SER A 107 -10.73 9.19 -7.13
C SER A 107 -9.38 8.78 -7.74
N PHE A 108 -8.28 9.31 -7.21
CA PHE A 108 -6.94 8.94 -7.67
C PHE A 108 -6.61 7.48 -7.38
N MET A 109 -7.07 6.90 -6.28
CA MET A 109 -6.93 5.47 -6.01
C MET A 109 -7.51 4.62 -7.15
N GLY A 110 -8.53 5.10 -7.87
CA GLY A 110 -9.07 4.43 -9.05
C GLY A 110 -8.05 4.21 -10.17
N ILE A 111 -7.08 5.12 -10.34
CA ILE A 111 -5.99 4.97 -11.32
C ILE A 111 -5.11 3.77 -10.93
N PHE A 112 -4.69 3.73 -9.66
CA PHE A 112 -3.86 2.65 -9.13
C PHE A 112 -4.58 1.30 -9.17
N ASP A 113 -5.90 1.28 -8.89
CA ASP A 113 -6.72 0.07 -8.97
C ASP A 113 -6.81 -0.46 -10.42
N SER A 114 -7.01 0.43 -11.39
CA SER A 114 -7.02 0.08 -12.81
C SER A 114 -5.69 -0.50 -13.29
N ILE A 115 -4.58 0.09 -12.85
CA ILE A 115 -3.23 -0.43 -13.12
C ILE A 115 -3.08 -1.84 -12.53
N CYS A 116 -3.48 -2.01 -11.27
CA CYS A 116 -3.42 -3.31 -10.60
C CYS A 116 -4.23 -4.40 -11.32
N GLN A 117 -5.40 -4.05 -11.82
CA GLN A 117 -6.25 -4.98 -12.57
C GLN A 117 -5.69 -5.30 -13.97
N THR A 118 -5.01 -4.33 -14.59
CA THR A 118 -4.48 -4.47 -15.96
C THR A 118 -3.16 -5.23 -15.98
N ILE A 119 -2.30 -5.01 -14.98
CA ILE A 119 -0.98 -5.63 -14.95
C ILE A 119 -1.08 -7.04 -14.39
N ALA A 120 -0.91 -8.03 -15.27
CA ALA A 120 -0.74 -9.41 -14.87
C ALA A 120 0.56 -9.54 -14.08
N SER A 121 0.48 -9.91 -12.82
CA SER A 121 1.66 -10.26 -12.04
C SER A 121 2.34 -11.50 -12.65
N SER A 122 3.66 -11.53 -12.67
CA SER A 122 4.45 -12.67 -13.13
C SER A 122 4.30 -13.87 -12.18
N GLY A 123 3.12 -14.45 -12.13
CA GLY A 123 2.77 -15.57 -11.25
C GLY A 123 1.30 -15.49 -10.84
N HIS A 124 0.75 -16.57 -10.33
CA HIS A 124 -0.67 -16.78 -10.06
C HIS A 124 -1.33 -15.86 -8.99
N ARG A 125 -0.69 -14.76 -8.60
CA ARG A 125 -1.24 -13.82 -7.63
C ARG A 125 -1.59 -12.49 -8.29
N ARG A 126 -2.82 -12.04 -8.12
CA ARG A 126 -3.22 -10.65 -8.43
C ARG A 126 -2.34 -9.68 -7.67
N GLY A 127 -2.02 -8.55 -8.26
CA GLY A 127 -1.37 -7.44 -7.56
C GLY A 127 -2.12 -7.12 -6.26
N ALA A 128 -1.40 -6.81 -5.19
CA ALA A 128 -1.99 -6.43 -3.92
C ALA A 128 -1.52 -5.02 -3.58
N GLN A 129 -2.46 -4.14 -3.32
CA GLN A 129 -2.20 -2.76 -2.95
C GLN A 129 -2.78 -2.45 -1.59
N MET A 130 -2.18 -1.49 -0.89
CA MET A 130 -2.70 -0.93 0.34
C MET A 130 -2.74 0.59 0.24
N GLY A 131 -3.87 1.19 0.56
CA GLY A 131 -4.04 2.63 0.66
C GLY A 131 -4.26 3.03 2.12
N VAL A 132 -3.52 4.05 2.56
CA VAL A 132 -3.71 4.67 3.88
C VAL A 132 -4.25 6.08 3.66
N LEU A 133 -5.22 6.49 4.49
CA LEU A 133 -5.68 7.86 4.62
C LEU A 133 -5.75 8.21 6.11
N ARG A 134 -5.27 9.40 6.48
CA ARG A 134 -5.35 9.87 7.86
C ARG A 134 -6.80 10.09 8.26
N VAL A 135 -7.10 9.77 9.52
CA VAL A 135 -8.45 9.91 10.09
C VAL A 135 -8.96 11.35 10.11
N ASP A 136 -8.06 12.33 10.14
CA ASP A 136 -8.38 13.76 10.12
C ASP A 136 -8.50 14.35 8.70
N HIS A 137 -8.33 13.53 7.65
CA HIS A 137 -8.51 14.00 6.28
C HIS A 137 -9.98 14.29 5.96
N PRO A 138 -10.32 15.39 5.25
CA PRO A 138 -11.71 15.73 4.93
C PRO A 138 -12.52 14.66 4.20
N ASP A 139 -11.85 13.85 3.37
CA ASP A 139 -12.49 12.77 2.59
C ASP A 139 -12.50 11.41 3.32
N ILE A 140 -12.23 11.35 4.62
CA ILE A 140 -12.14 10.09 5.36
C ILE A 140 -13.45 9.28 5.33
N GLU A 141 -14.60 9.95 5.40
CA GLU A 141 -15.90 9.28 5.35
C GLU A 141 -16.15 8.63 3.98
N GLU A 142 -15.74 9.29 2.88
CA GLU A 142 -15.76 8.68 1.54
C GLU A 142 -14.80 7.50 1.45
N PHE A 143 -13.59 7.64 1.99
CA PHE A 143 -12.57 6.61 1.96
C PHE A 143 -13.01 5.32 2.67
N VAL A 144 -13.51 5.41 3.90
CA VAL A 144 -13.95 4.22 4.65
C VAL A 144 -15.18 3.54 4.04
N SER A 145 -16.00 4.30 3.32
CA SER A 145 -17.18 3.78 2.65
C SER A 145 -16.95 3.35 1.20
N ALA A 146 -15.78 3.65 0.62
CA ALA A 146 -15.50 3.45 -0.80
C ALA A 146 -15.68 2.01 -1.31
N LYS A 147 -15.57 1.02 -0.43
CA LYS A 147 -15.73 -0.41 -0.76
C LYS A 147 -17.08 -1.02 -0.37
N ARG A 148 -17.99 -0.26 0.25
CA ARG A 148 -19.24 -0.82 0.81
C ARG A 148 -20.20 -1.35 -0.25
N ASN A 149 -20.30 -0.70 -1.40
CA ASN A 149 -21.38 -0.92 -2.37
C ASN A 149 -20.90 -1.11 -3.81
N SER A 150 -19.65 -1.48 -4.05
CA SER A 150 -19.17 -1.49 -5.42
C SER A 150 -18.03 -2.46 -5.66
N ASP A 151 -17.87 -2.83 -6.92
CA ASP A 151 -16.69 -3.52 -7.45
C ASP A 151 -15.47 -2.56 -7.60
N ARG A 152 -15.50 -1.40 -6.92
CA ARG A 152 -14.42 -0.41 -6.94
C ARG A 152 -13.34 -0.79 -5.94
N LEU A 153 -12.12 -0.41 -6.25
CA LEU A 153 -10.94 -0.60 -5.40
C LEU A 153 -10.73 -2.05 -4.95
N THR A 154 -11.06 -3.00 -5.83
CA THR A 154 -10.99 -4.44 -5.52
C THR A 154 -9.55 -4.90 -5.31
N GLY A 155 -8.57 -4.22 -5.91
CA GLY A 155 -7.13 -4.46 -5.72
C GLY A 155 -6.56 -3.85 -4.44
N PHE A 156 -7.35 -3.05 -3.70
CA PHE A 156 -6.90 -2.37 -2.50
C PHE A 156 -7.34 -3.05 -1.20
N ASN A 157 -6.41 -3.14 -0.26
CA ASN A 157 -6.73 -3.07 1.16
C ASN A 157 -6.68 -1.60 1.59
N ILE A 158 -7.63 -1.15 2.41
CA ILE A 158 -7.67 0.22 2.91
C ILE A 158 -7.43 0.22 4.42
N SER A 159 -6.68 1.21 4.90
CA SER A 159 -6.37 1.40 6.31
C SER A 159 -6.47 2.87 6.69
N VAL A 160 -6.95 3.13 7.89
CA VAL A 160 -7.04 4.48 8.45
C VAL A 160 -5.83 4.75 9.32
N GLY A 161 -5.13 5.86 9.03
CA GLY A 161 -4.04 6.36 9.86
C GLY A 161 -4.61 7.11 11.07
N VAL A 162 -4.72 6.44 12.21
CA VAL A 162 -5.29 7.02 13.44
C VAL A 162 -4.27 7.94 14.11
N THR A 163 -4.73 9.11 14.61
CA THR A 163 -3.91 10.09 15.32
C THR A 163 -4.22 10.10 16.81
N ASP A 164 -3.27 10.57 17.64
CA ASP A 164 -3.47 10.72 19.09
C ASP A 164 -4.66 11.63 19.40
N LYS A 165 -4.80 12.74 18.66
CA LYS A 165 -5.96 13.65 18.80
C LYS A 165 -7.30 12.94 18.58
N PHE A 166 -7.38 12.02 17.62
CA PHE A 166 -8.59 11.23 17.42
C PHE A 166 -8.85 10.29 18.59
N MET A 167 -7.82 9.63 19.11
CA MET A 167 -7.94 8.76 20.28
C MET A 167 -8.34 9.54 21.54
N GLU A 168 -7.82 10.74 21.73
CA GLU A 168 -8.22 11.66 22.81
C GLU A 168 -9.70 12.03 22.69
N ALA A 169 -10.16 12.45 21.51
CA ALA A 169 -11.57 12.78 21.27
C ALA A 169 -12.48 11.56 21.46
N LEU A 170 -12.04 10.37 21.03
CA LEU A 170 -12.79 9.12 21.18
C LEU A 170 -12.99 8.73 22.63
N THR A 171 -11.97 8.93 23.47
CA THR A 171 -11.98 8.54 24.89
C THR A 171 -12.53 9.64 25.83
N ASN A 172 -12.62 10.88 25.37
CA ASN A 172 -13.13 11.99 26.17
C ASN A 172 -14.62 11.79 26.50
N PRO A 173 -15.03 11.72 27.77
CA PRO A 173 -16.42 11.52 28.16
C PRO A 173 -17.31 12.73 27.89
N ASN A 174 -16.74 13.95 27.88
CA ASN A 174 -17.49 15.21 27.83
C ASN A 174 -17.56 15.82 26.41
N ASP A 175 -16.53 15.59 25.60
CA ASP A 175 -16.47 16.14 24.25
C ASP A 175 -15.76 15.15 23.31
N SER A 176 -16.49 14.68 22.32
CA SER A 176 -15.99 13.79 21.27
C SER A 176 -15.92 14.47 19.91
N SER A 177 -15.94 15.80 19.88
CA SER A 177 -15.77 16.57 18.65
C SER A 177 -14.37 16.39 18.08
N PHE A 178 -14.29 16.21 16.76
CA PHE A 178 -13.04 15.96 16.06
C PHE A 178 -13.07 16.69 14.71
N ASP A 179 -12.03 17.47 14.45
CA ASP A 179 -11.92 18.25 13.24
C ASP A 179 -11.26 17.48 12.11
N LEU A 180 -11.88 17.47 10.96
CA LEU A 180 -11.30 17.07 9.69
C LEU A 180 -10.54 18.24 9.10
N VAL A 181 -9.24 18.07 8.90
CA VAL A 181 -8.32 19.16 8.55
C VAL A 181 -7.44 18.81 7.36
N PHE A 182 -7.16 19.79 6.52
CA PHE A 182 -6.14 19.69 5.48
C PHE A 182 -5.39 21.03 5.37
N GLU A 183 -4.06 20.99 5.33
CA GLU A 183 -3.20 22.19 5.30
C GLU A 183 -3.62 23.28 6.30
N HIS A 184 -3.85 22.88 7.57
CA HIS A 184 -4.28 23.76 8.67
C HIS A 184 -5.69 24.37 8.54
N LYS A 185 -6.45 24.01 7.52
CA LYS A 185 -7.84 24.44 7.35
C LYS A 185 -8.77 23.35 7.89
N VAL A 186 -9.72 23.77 8.75
CA VAL A 186 -10.83 22.90 9.17
C VAL A 186 -11.90 22.90 8.09
N TYR A 187 -12.29 21.70 7.66
CA TYR A 187 -13.34 21.48 6.65
C TYR A 187 -14.66 21.10 7.30
N LYS A 188 -14.62 20.29 8.33
CA LYS A 188 -15.79 19.75 9.01
C LYS A 188 -15.40 19.31 10.41
N THR A 189 -16.31 19.47 11.37
CA THR A 189 -16.20 18.83 12.68
C THR A 189 -17.17 17.66 12.76
N ILE A 190 -16.69 16.51 13.19
CA ILE A 190 -17.48 15.28 13.34
C ILE A 190 -17.46 14.81 14.80
N CYS A 191 -18.27 13.82 15.12
CA CYS A 191 -18.21 13.13 16.41
C CYS A 191 -17.37 11.86 16.26
N ALA A 192 -16.25 11.76 17.00
CA ALA A 192 -15.34 10.61 16.95
C ALA A 192 -15.99 9.28 17.39
N LYS A 193 -17.12 9.33 18.12
CA LYS A 193 -17.86 8.16 18.64
C LYS A 193 -18.97 7.66 17.71
N LYS A 194 -19.23 8.33 16.60
CA LYS A 194 -20.27 7.96 15.63
C LYS A 194 -19.66 7.39 14.36
#